data_01fa649f900ed24d3fbcfba3d2c07e03
#
_entry.id   01fa649f900ed24d3fbcfba3d2c07e03
#
_cell.length_a   1.000
_cell.length_b   1.000
_cell.length_c   1.000
_cell.angle_alpha   90.00
_cell.angle_beta   90.00
_cell.angle_gamma   90.00
#
_symmetry.space_group_name_H-M   'P 1'
#
loop_
_entity.id
_entity.type
_entity.pdbx_description
1 polymer ?
#
loop_
_entity_poly.entity_id
_entity_poly.type
_entity_poly.pdbx_seq_one_letter_code
_entity_poly.pdbx_strand_id
1 'polypeptide(L)'
;MKLGALSLCVFASTACAFDIDDFLDRLDNTLTLSVFHDNVRARLSGTLDLEIYHFEQPPPGLINSSIDTLFNPRLTLFLDTQVGSQIYFFAQSRLDRGFDPSNHGAQLRLDEYALRFTPWDDGRFNLQVGKFATVVGNWVPRHLSWENPFINAPLIYENVTPIQDKSAPVSPLNFIYGLYYYEKYAFNPVIWGPSYASGISVSGRLDRVDYAVEMKNASLSSRPESWNVTENGFEHPTFSARAGFRPNEAWNFGLSGSEGPYFRREAEPTLPPRRDIDDYREFVLGQDASFAWRHLQVWVEFYEARFEVPRVGDADTFAYYFEAKYKFTPQLFGALRWNQQLFGNISNGYGRSVRWSQDLARIDIAATYRFTTHTQLKLQYSFQQETTGPGDDNHLIAAQLTVRF
;
A
#
# COMPACT_ATOMS: atom_id res chain seq x y z
N MET A 1 -22.53 31.51 -21.63
CA MET A 1 -21.19 31.57 -21.04
C MET A 1 -21.11 32.78 -20.12
N LYS A 2 -21.24 32.60 -18.79
CA LYS A 2 -20.97 33.63 -17.79
C LYS A 2 -20.09 33.01 -16.75
N LEU A 3 -18.81 33.35 -16.77
CA LEU A 3 -17.88 33.04 -15.69
C LEU A 3 -18.28 33.86 -14.44
N GLY A 4 -18.72 33.19 -13.39
CA GLY A 4 -18.90 33.77 -12.08
C GLY A 4 -17.57 33.72 -11.32
N ALA A 5 -16.98 34.87 -11.04
CA ALA A 5 -15.82 35.01 -10.19
C ALA A 5 -16.19 34.61 -8.74
N LEU A 6 -15.57 33.56 -8.24
CA LEU A 6 -15.65 33.17 -6.81
C LEU A 6 -14.73 34.10 -6.02
N SER A 7 -15.30 35.13 -5.37
CA SER A 7 -14.59 35.97 -4.40
C SER A 7 -14.41 35.19 -3.10
N LEU A 8 -13.17 34.78 -2.81
CA LEU A 8 -12.78 34.23 -1.52
C LEU A 8 -12.65 35.38 -0.51
N CYS A 9 -13.68 35.60 0.28
CA CYS A 9 -13.60 36.53 1.42
C CYS A 9 -12.79 35.88 2.54
N VAL A 10 -11.55 36.34 2.71
CA VAL A 10 -10.74 36.02 3.88
C VAL A 10 -11.25 36.90 5.06
N PHE A 11 -12.00 36.30 5.97
CA PHE A 11 -12.31 36.90 7.25
C PHE A 11 -11.08 36.81 8.17
N ALA A 12 -10.31 37.88 8.29
CA ALA A 12 -9.33 38.04 9.35
C ALA A 12 -10.08 38.45 10.64
N SER A 13 -10.46 37.47 11.44
CA SER A 13 -10.88 37.69 12.83
C SER A 13 -9.65 37.61 13.74
N THR A 14 -9.28 38.71 14.37
CA THR A 14 -8.37 38.76 15.50
C THR A 14 -9.05 38.19 16.75
N ALA A 15 -9.27 36.87 16.77
CA ALA A 15 -9.46 36.08 17.98
C ALA A 15 -8.09 35.57 18.42
N CYS A 16 -7.83 35.42 19.73
CA CYS A 16 -6.63 34.76 20.25
C CYS A 16 -6.27 33.60 19.34
N ALA A 17 -5.24 33.75 18.51
CA ALA A 17 -4.83 32.70 17.59
C ALA A 17 -4.32 31.55 18.47
N PHE A 18 -5.14 30.53 18.60
CA PHE A 18 -4.69 29.27 19.12
C PHE A 18 -3.62 28.79 18.13
N ASP A 19 -2.36 28.86 18.54
CA ASP A 19 -1.26 28.40 17.72
C ASP A 19 -1.33 26.88 17.73
N ILE A 20 -1.85 26.34 16.63
CA ILE A 20 -2.05 24.90 16.48
C ILE A 20 -0.71 24.16 16.52
N ASP A 21 0.37 24.77 16.06
CA ASP A 21 1.69 24.15 16.07
C ASP A 21 2.25 24.07 17.48
N ASP A 22 2.17 25.16 18.27
CA ASP A 22 2.53 25.13 19.69
C ASP A 22 1.73 24.09 20.48
N PHE A 23 0.45 23.91 20.14
CA PHE A 23 -0.37 22.85 20.75
C PHE A 23 0.12 21.46 20.36
N LEU A 24 0.41 21.21 19.07
CA LEU A 24 0.86 19.92 18.56
C LEU A 24 2.27 19.59 19.09
N ASP A 25 3.17 20.55 19.20
CA ASP A 25 4.48 20.40 19.85
C ASP A 25 4.35 19.97 21.31
N ARG A 26 3.44 20.62 22.08
CA ARG A 26 3.16 20.24 23.47
C ARG A 26 2.53 18.86 23.57
N LEU A 27 1.64 18.51 22.64
CA LEU A 27 1.00 17.19 22.57
C LEU A 27 2.06 16.10 22.36
N ASP A 28 2.95 16.25 21.39
CA ASP A 28 4.04 15.32 21.10
C ASP A 28 4.95 15.10 22.32
N ASN A 29 5.31 16.19 23.00
CA ASN A 29 6.10 16.11 24.24
C ASN A 29 5.35 15.38 25.37
N THR A 30 4.03 15.59 25.49
CA THR A 30 3.20 14.97 26.54
C THR A 30 2.97 13.48 26.27
N LEU A 31 2.91 13.10 25.00
CA LEU A 31 2.70 11.71 24.57
C LEU A 31 3.99 10.88 24.55
N THR A 32 5.11 11.45 25.01
CA THR A 32 6.37 10.74 25.19
C THR A 32 6.60 10.47 26.67
N LEU A 33 6.67 9.17 27.01
CA LEU A 33 6.93 8.68 28.37
C LEU A 33 8.34 8.07 28.41
N SER A 34 9.16 8.47 29.40
CA SER A 34 10.44 7.86 29.70
C SER A 34 10.48 7.45 31.17
N VAL A 35 10.78 6.18 31.45
CA VAL A 35 10.84 5.61 32.79
C VAL A 35 12.08 4.77 32.99
N PHE A 36 12.41 4.43 34.23
CA PHE A 36 13.58 3.61 34.61
C PHE A 36 14.91 4.16 34.07
N HIS A 37 15.17 5.47 34.26
CA HIS A 37 16.38 6.17 33.76
C HIS A 37 16.57 5.99 32.23
N ASP A 38 15.50 6.25 31.48
CA ASP A 38 15.45 6.13 30.01
C ASP A 38 15.58 4.70 29.44
N ASN A 39 15.59 3.68 30.28
CA ASN A 39 15.63 2.29 29.81
C ASN A 39 14.32 1.86 29.13
N VAL A 40 13.20 2.52 29.42
CA VAL A 40 11.92 2.30 28.75
C VAL A 40 11.42 3.63 28.22
N ARG A 41 11.29 3.74 26.91
CA ARG A 41 10.74 4.89 26.22
C ARG A 41 9.51 4.46 25.44
N ALA A 42 8.39 5.14 25.64
CA ALA A 42 7.17 4.95 24.86
C ALA A 42 6.72 6.29 24.28
N ARG A 43 6.38 6.31 22.99
CA ARG A 43 5.83 7.47 22.29
C ARG A 43 4.55 7.06 21.59
N LEU A 44 3.49 7.82 21.85
CA LEU A 44 2.28 7.77 21.06
C LEU A 44 2.30 8.98 20.10
N SER A 45 2.11 8.70 18.82
CA SER A 45 2.05 9.72 17.78
C SER A 45 0.91 9.41 16.80
N GLY A 46 0.61 10.31 15.88
CA GLY A 46 -0.46 10.01 14.93
C GLY A 46 -0.53 10.97 13.76
N THR A 47 -1.37 10.60 12.78
CA THR A 47 -1.76 11.44 11.66
C THR A 47 -3.27 11.46 11.52
N LEU A 48 -3.81 12.66 11.34
CA LEU A 48 -5.18 12.86 10.90
C LEU A 48 -5.14 13.31 9.43
N ASP A 49 -5.66 12.48 8.55
CA ASP A 49 -5.82 12.79 7.14
C ASP A 49 -7.30 13.10 6.85
N LEU A 50 -7.56 14.26 6.26
CA LEU A 50 -8.87 14.61 5.72
C LEU A 50 -8.74 14.55 4.20
N GLU A 51 -9.38 13.54 3.61
CA GLU A 51 -9.26 13.24 2.19
C GLU A 51 -10.59 13.45 1.49
N ILE A 52 -10.56 14.07 0.33
CA ILE A 52 -11.68 14.16 -0.58
C ILE A 52 -11.25 13.70 -1.96
N TYR A 53 -12.06 12.85 -2.57
CA TYR A 53 -11.85 12.31 -3.90
C TYR A 53 -13.06 12.64 -4.78
N HIS A 54 -12.79 12.97 -6.01
CA HIS A 54 -13.77 13.02 -7.09
C HIS A 54 -13.25 12.20 -8.26
N PHE A 55 -14.02 11.25 -8.75
CA PHE A 55 -13.62 10.29 -9.77
C PHE A 55 -14.81 9.90 -10.64
N GLU A 56 -14.51 9.39 -11.83
CA GLU A 56 -15.49 8.79 -12.72
C GLU A 56 -15.77 7.33 -12.30
N GLN A 57 -17.00 6.87 -12.57
CA GLN A 57 -17.39 5.48 -12.28
C GLN A 57 -16.93 4.54 -13.38
N PRO A 58 -16.46 3.33 -13.04
CA PRO A 58 -16.27 2.77 -11.70
C PRO A 58 -15.07 3.40 -10.97
N PRO A 59 -15.13 3.51 -9.61
CA PRO A 59 -14.05 4.15 -8.86
C PRO A 59 -12.73 3.39 -9.04
N PRO A 60 -11.58 4.08 -9.18
CA PRO A 60 -10.31 3.42 -9.44
C PRO A 60 -9.77 2.70 -8.21
N GLY A 61 -8.93 1.69 -8.44
CA GLY A 61 -8.18 0.97 -7.42
C GLY A 61 -9.07 0.37 -6.33
N LEU A 62 -8.65 0.52 -5.08
CA LEU A 62 -9.36 0.01 -3.89
C LEU A 62 -10.48 0.94 -3.40
N ILE A 63 -10.71 2.08 -4.02
CA ILE A 63 -11.81 2.99 -3.63
C ILE A 63 -13.14 2.28 -3.87
N ASN A 64 -14.02 2.29 -2.85
CA ASN A 64 -15.37 1.75 -2.92
C ASN A 64 -16.39 2.85 -2.62
N SER A 65 -17.10 3.30 -3.65
CA SER A 65 -18.16 4.30 -3.55
C SER A 65 -19.15 4.14 -4.70
N SER A 66 -20.43 4.27 -4.42
CA SER A 66 -21.49 4.26 -5.42
C SER A 66 -21.76 5.65 -6.02
N ILE A 67 -21.07 6.68 -5.57
CA ILE A 67 -21.16 8.06 -6.05
C ILE A 67 -19.76 8.55 -6.41
N ASP A 68 -19.68 9.56 -7.28
CA ASP A 68 -18.42 10.08 -7.85
C ASP A 68 -17.55 10.87 -6.87
N THR A 69 -17.95 10.93 -5.60
CA THR A 69 -17.22 11.66 -4.57
C THR A 69 -17.12 10.84 -3.28
N LEU A 70 -15.93 10.77 -2.72
CA LEU A 70 -15.69 10.14 -1.42
C LEU A 70 -14.99 11.14 -0.48
N PHE A 71 -15.58 11.38 0.70
CA PHE A 71 -14.87 12.00 1.81
C PHE A 71 -14.44 10.91 2.79
N ASN A 72 -13.13 10.80 2.99
CA ASN A 72 -12.51 9.77 3.83
C ASN A 72 -11.63 10.40 4.92
N PRO A 73 -12.18 10.73 6.09
CA PRO A 73 -11.37 11.07 7.25
C PRO A 73 -10.66 9.81 7.76
N ARG A 74 -9.35 9.89 7.93
CA ARG A 74 -8.51 8.79 8.41
C ARG A 74 -7.67 9.24 9.58
N LEU A 75 -7.80 8.56 10.71
CA LEU A 75 -6.92 8.71 11.87
C LEU A 75 -6.01 7.48 11.95
N THR A 76 -4.70 7.72 11.93
CA THR A 76 -3.69 6.67 12.15
C THR A 76 -2.92 7.00 13.41
N LEU A 77 -2.87 6.06 14.37
CA LEU A 77 -2.14 6.17 15.61
C LEU A 77 -0.97 5.19 15.62
N PHE A 78 0.16 5.64 16.10
CA PHE A 78 1.40 4.87 16.23
C PHE A 78 1.82 4.82 17.69
N LEU A 79 2.13 3.64 18.18
CA LEU A 79 2.78 3.41 19.45
C LEU A 79 4.17 2.82 19.21
N ASP A 80 5.18 3.55 19.60
CA ASP A 80 6.59 3.13 19.56
C ASP A 80 7.08 2.95 20.96
N THR A 81 7.64 1.77 21.30
CA THR A 81 8.17 1.48 22.63
C THR A 81 9.52 0.82 22.50
N GLN A 82 10.52 1.42 23.12
CA GLN A 82 11.88 0.88 23.20
C GLN A 82 12.18 0.46 24.64
N VAL A 83 12.71 -0.76 24.80
CA VAL A 83 13.16 -1.29 26.09
C VAL A 83 14.63 -1.66 25.98
N GLY A 84 15.48 -0.88 26.64
CA GLY A 84 16.93 -0.94 26.46
C GLY A 84 17.34 -0.61 25.02
N SER A 85 18.50 -1.12 24.58
CA SER A 85 18.98 -0.95 23.19
C SER A 85 18.49 -2.04 22.24
N GLN A 86 17.94 -3.14 22.75
CA GLN A 86 17.74 -4.37 21.98
C GLN A 86 16.30 -4.69 21.65
N ILE A 87 15.32 -4.19 22.43
CA ILE A 87 13.92 -4.55 22.25
C ILE A 87 13.14 -3.34 21.80
N TYR A 88 12.42 -3.48 20.69
CA TYR A 88 11.54 -2.48 20.15
C TYR A 88 10.17 -3.08 19.85
N PHE A 89 9.12 -2.47 20.40
CA PHE A 89 7.73 -2.81 20.09
C PHE A 89 7.09 -1.63 19.37
N PHE A 90 6.36 -1.91 18.32
CA PHE A 90 5.54 -0.90 17.65
C PHE A 90 4.14 -1.43 17.37
N ALA A 91 3.18 -0.54 17.33
CA ALA A 91 1.82 -0.81 16.90
C ALA A 91 1.27 0.37 16.10
N GLN A 92 0.48 0.06 15.07
CA GLN A 92 -0.25 1.02 14.26
C GLN A 92 -1.72 0.64 14.24
N SER A 93 -2.58 1.56 14.64
CA SER A 93 -4.02 1.42 14.48
C SER A 93 -4.57 2.50 13.55
N ARG A 94 -5.59 2.17 12.79
CA ARG A 94 -6.19 3.06 11.81
C ARG A 94 -7.72 3.03 11.89
N LEU A 95 -8.30 4.23 11.87
CA LEU A 95 -9.73 4.46 11.75
C LEU A 95 -9.98 5.17 10.42
N ASP A 96 -10.62 4.52 9.48
CA ASP A 96 -10.96 5.07 8.17
C ASP A 96 -12.24 4.43 7.59
N ARG A 97 -12.63 4.86 6.38
CA ARG A 97 -13.72 4.25 5.60
C ARG A 97 -13.40 4.34 4.10
N GLY A 98 -13.91 3.38 3.32
CA GLY A 98 -13.89 3.46 1.87
C GLY A 98 -12.63 2.95 1.17
N PHE A 99 -11.59 2.53 1.91
CA PHE A 99 -10.37 1.95 1.36
C PHE A 99 -10.28 0.43 1.48
N ASP A 100 -11.19 -0.16 2.18
CA ASP A 100 -11.42 -1.59 2.15
C ASP A 100 -12.74 -1.83 1.42
N PRO A 101 -12.75 -2.37 0.20
CA PRO A 101 -13.98 -2.59 -0.54
C PRO A 101 -14.90 -3.62 0.14
N SER A 102 -14.41 -4.40 1.10
CA SER A 102 -15.22 -5.33 1.89
C SER A 102 -16.12 -4.63 2.92
N ASN A 103 -15.92 -3.32 3.16
CA ASN A 103 -16.56 -2.62 4.26
C ASN A 103 -17.13 -1.24 3.91
N HIS A 104 -18.35 -1.00 4.36
CA HIS A 104 -19.13 0.21 4.06
C HIS A 104 -19.20 1.23 5.21
N GLY A 105 -18.43 1.04 6.29
CA GLY A 105 -18.46 1.92 7.47
C GLY A 105 -17.09 2.36 7.96
N ALA A 106 -17.05 3.24 8.94
CA ALA A 106 -15.83 3.56 9.67
C ALA A 106 -15.37 2.33 10.46
N GLN A 107 -14.12 1.93 10.30
CA GLN A 107 -13.54 0.79 11.01
C GLN A 107 -12.28 1.19 11.76
N LEU A 108 -12.19 0.70 12.99
CA LEU A 108 -10.95 0.69 13.74
C LEU A 108 -10.21 -0.62 13.44
N ARG A 109 -9.04 -0.54 12.87
CA ARG A 109 -8.17 -1.69 12.56
C ARG A 109 -6.85 -1.55 13.29
N LEU A 110 -6.33 -2.69 13.76
CA LEU A 110 -4.95 -2.82 14.17
C LEU A 110 -4.16 -3.31 12.96
N ASP A 111 -3.55 -2.37 12.22
CA ASP A 111 -2.86 -2.67 10.96
C ASP A 111 -1.51 -3.34 11.20
N GLU A 112 -0.71 -2.79 12.12
CA GLU A 112 0.59 -3.36 12.49
C GLU A 112 0.74 -3.49 14.01
N TYR A 113 1.43 -4.52 14.43
CA TYR A 113 2.02 -4.66 15.76
C TYR A 113 3.12 -5.70 15.70
N ALA A 114 4.30 -5.36 16.16
CA ALA A 114 5.40 -6.32 16.19
C ALA A 114 6.39 -6.02 17.30
N LEU A 115 7.02 -7.08 17.76
CA LEU A 115 8.18 -7.07 18.64
C LEU A 115 9.43 -7.31 17.78
N ARG A 116 10.40 -6.41 17.88
CA ARG A 116 11.70 -6.52 17.23
C ARG A 116 12.78 -6.69 18.29
N PHE A 117 13.64 -7.68 18.09
CA PHE A 117 14.82 -7.93 18.88
C PHE A 117 16.08 -7.68 18.03
N THR A 118 16.94 -6.76 18.46
CA THR A 118 18.20 -6.39 17.82
C THR A 118 19.34 -6.68 18.78
N PRO A 119 20.00 -7.87 18.69
CA PRO A 119 21.01 -8.28 19.66
C PRO A 119 22.31 -7.49 19.60
N TRP A 120 22.59 -6.84 18.46
CA TRP A 120 23.81 -6.08 18.21
C TRP A 120 23.52 -4.67 17.73
N ASP A 121 24.24 -3.70 18.24
CA ASP A 121 24.02 -2.27 17.98
C ASP A 121 24.34 -1.85 16.53
N ASP A 122 25.03 -2.69 15.75
CA ASP A 122 25.39 -2.42 14.36
C ASP A 122 24.26 -2.72 13.35
N GLY A 123 23.11 -3.23 13.83
CA GLY A 123 21.93 -3.50 13.02
C GLY A 123 22.09 -4.60 11.97
N ARG A 124 23.16 -5.42 12.10
CA ARG A 124 23.42 -6.53 11.17
C ARG A 124 22.39 -7.66 11.24
N PHE A 125 21.63 -7.72 12.33
CA PHE A 125 20.60 -8.73 12.55
C PHE A 125 19.44 -8.16 13.37
N ASN A 126 18.23 -8.37 12.90
CA ASN A 126 16.99 -8.08 13.60
C ASN A 126 16.04 -9.26 13.44
N LEU A 127 15.43 -9.69 14.52
CA LEU A 127 14.34 -10.66 14.53
C LEU A 127 13.05 -9.91 14.88
N GLN A 128 12.04 -10.04 14.04
CA GLN A 128 10.74 -9.40 14.24
C GLN A 128 9.63 -10.43 14.20
N VAL A 129 8.69 -10.35 15.14
CA VAL A 129 7.52 -11.23 15.23
C VAL A 129 6.29 -10.40 15.49
N GLY A 130 5.22 -10.67 14.75
CA GLY A 130 3.95 -9.96 14.86
C GLY A 130 3.23 -9.82 13.54
N LYS A 131 2.44 -8.77 13.40
CA LYS A 131 1.75 -8.35 12.18
C LYS A 131 2.41 -7.09 11.65
N PHE A 132 2.95 -7.11 10.44
CA PHE A 132 3.76 -6.02 9.90
C PHE A 132 3.76 -5.99 8.37
N ALA A 133 4.13 -4.83 7.80
CA ALA A 133 4.22 -4.64 6.36
C ALA A 133 5.21 -5.60 5.70
N THR A 134 4.98 -5.95 4.43
CA THR A 134 5.88 -6.81 3.67
C THR A 134 7.22 -6.14 3.38
N VAL A 135 8.27 -6.96 3.23
CA VAL A 135 9.60 -6.52 2.78
C VAL A 135 9.69 -6.34 1.26
N VAL A 136 8.66 -6.75 0.51
CA VAL A 136 8.63 -6.67 -0.96
C VAL A 136 8.40 -5.24 -1.42
N GLY A 137 9.28 -4.75 -2.27
CA GLY A 137 9.20 -3.43 -2.88
C GLY A 137 9.78 -2.28 -2.06
N ASN A 138 9.78 -1.11 -2.66
CA ASN A 138 10.35 0.13 -2.13
C ASN A 138 9.26 1.20 -1.84
N TRP A 139 8.03 1.00 -2.32
CA TRP A 139 6.90 1.88 -2.00
C TRP A 139 6.41 1.65 -0.57
N VAL A 140 6.39 0.41 -0.09
CA VAL A 140 5.85 0.02 1.21
C VAL A 140 6.44 0.84 2.37
N PRO A 141 7.75 1.07 2.50
CA PRO A 141 8.31 1.87 3.59
C PRO A 141 7.90 3.35 3.60
N ARG A 142 7.32 3.86 2.50
CA ARG A 142 6.93 5.27 2.33
C ARG A 142 5.44 5.45 1.99
N HIS A 143 4.61 4.43 2.25
CA HIS A 143 3.19 4.44 1.89
C HIS A 143 2.33 5.38 2.73
N LEU A 144 2.80 5.79 3.92
CA LEU A 144 2.06 6.67 4.81
C LEU A 144 1.91 8.08 4.21
N SER A 145 0.81 8.75 4.54
CA SER A 145 0.41 10.02 3.95
C SER A 145 1.45 11.14 4.03
N TRP A 146 2.25 11.16 5.10
CA TRP A 146 3.28 12.18 5.27
C TRP A 146 4.48 11.98 4.32
N GLU A 147 4.84 10.74 4.03
CA GLU A 147 6.02 10.38 3.22
C GLU A 147 5.68 10.17 1.74
N ASN A 148 4.52 9.58 1.46
CA ASN A 148 4.07 9.34 0.09
C ASN A 148 3.78 10.67 -0.62
N PRO A 149 4.40 10.97 -1.77
CA PRO A 149 4.09 12.18 -2.53
C PRO A 149 2.70 12.19 -3.16
N PHE A 150 2.04 11.03 -3.28
CA PHE A 150 0.69 10.86 -3.82
C PHE A 150 -0.31 10.48 -2.73
N ILE A 151 -1.61 10.61 -3.04
CA ILE A 151 -2.70 10.21 -2.15
C ILE A 151 -3.03 8.74 -2.37
N ASN A 152 -2.95 8.24 -3.61
CA ASN A 152 -3.15 6.85 -3.97
C ASN A 152 -1.83 6.07 -4.10
N ALA A 153 -1.93 4.73 -4.12
CA ALA A 153 -0.81 3.82 -4.36
C ALA A 153 -0.45 3.69 -5.86
N PRO A 154 0.72 3.13 -6.23
CA PRO A 154 0.96 2.65 -7.59
C PRO A 154 -0.02 1.51 -7.97
N LEU A 155 -0.30 1.34 -9.29
CA LEU A 155 -1.29 0.38 -9.79
C LEU A 155 -1.12 -1.03 -9.24
N ILE A 156 0.10 -1.54 -9.15
CA ILE A 156 0.39 -2.91 -8.67
C ILE A 156 -0.15 -3.16 -7.24
N TYR A 157 -0.26 -2.11 -6.42
CA TYR A 157 -0.69 -2.17 -5.02
C TYR A 157 -2.18 -1.91 -4.79
N GLU A 158 -2.91 -1.48 -5.82
CA GLU A 158 -4.32 -1.11 -5.66
C GLU A 158 -5.24 -1.53 -6.80
N ASN A 159 -4.70 -1.86 -7.99
CA ASN A 159 -5.53 -2.23 -9.13
C ASN A 159 -6.13 -3.61 -8.93
N VAL A 160 -7.46 -3.66 -8.81
CA VAL A 160 -8.22 -4.90 -8.63
C VAL A 160 -8.19 -5.72 -9.91
N THR A 161 -7.92 -7.02 -9.78
CA THR A 161 -7.81 -7.99 -10.88
C THR A 161 -8.91 -9.06 -10.78
N PRO A 162 -9.13 -9.91 -11.81
CA PRO A 162 -10.05 -11.05 -11.72
C PRO A 162 -9.68 -12.12 -10.67
N ILE A 163 -8.56 -11.98 -9.95
CA ILE A 163 -8.17 -12.91 -8.88
C ILE A 163 -9.13 -12.79 -7.70
N GLN A 164 -9.62 -13.93 -7.25
CA GLN A 164 -10.46 -14.08 -6.06
C GLN A 164 -9.78 -15.04 -5.07
N ASP A 165 -9.85 -14.72 -3.79
CA ASP A 165 -9.26 -15.55 -2.72
C ASP A 165 -10.28 -16.47 -2.02
N LYS A 166 -11.60 -16.24 -2.21
CA LYS A 166 -12.70 -16.99 -1.56
C LYS A 166 -13.31 -18.07 -2.45
N SER A 167 -13.08 -18.03 -3.75
CA SER A 167 -13.67 -18.99 -4.69
C SER A 167 -12.82 -19.17 -5.94
N ALA A 168 -12.70 -20.41 -6.38
CA ALA A 168 -12.07 -20.72 -7.66
C ALA A 168 -13.05 -20.46 -8.82
N PRO A 169 -12.57 -19.95 -9.97
CA PRO A 169 -13.40 -19.77 -11.15
C PRO A 169 -13.92 -21.12 -11.66
N VAL A 170 -15.15 -21.15 -12.14
CA VAL A 170 -15.76 -22.37 -12.69
C VAL A 170 -15.28 -22.69 -14.11
N SER A 171 -14.77 -21.70 -14.83
CA SER A 171 -14.21 -21.82 -16.18
C SER A 171 -13.29 -20.65 -16.53
N PRO A 172 -12.47 -20.77 -17.61
CA PRO A 172 -11.67 -19.64 -18.09
C PRO A 172 -12.49 -18.39 -18.46
N LEU A 173 -13.67 -18.56 -19.05
CA LEU A 173 -14.55 -17.42 -19.36
C LEU A 173 -15.09 -16.74 -18.11
N ASN A 174 -15.45 -17.51 -17.09
CA ASN A 174 -15.86 -16.94 -15.80
C ASN A 174 -14.74 -16.13 -15.16
N PHE A 175 -13.49 -16.58 -15.30
CA PHE A 175 -12.34 -15.82 -14.82
C PHE A 175 -12.12 -14.51 -15.61
N ILE A 176 -12.14 -14.57 -16.96
CA ILE A 176 -11.88 -13.40 -17.81
C ILE A 176 -12.95 -12.32 -17.66
N TYR A 177 -14.23 -12.70 -17.57
CA TYR A 177 -15.37 -11.79 -17.55
C TYR A 177 -16.06 -11.67 -16.20
N GLY A 178 -15.47 -12.27 -15.14
CA GLY A 178 -16.06 -12.33 -13.81
C GLY A 178 -15.85 -11.09 -12.96
N LEU A 179 -14.97 -10.17 -13.37
CA LEU A 179 -14.72 -8.94 -12.61
C LEU A 179 -15.91 -7.98 -12.77
N TYR A 180 -16.67 -7.84 -11.67
CA TYR A 180 -17.77 -6.88 -11.57
C TYR A 180 -17.34 -5.73 -10.64
N TYR A 181 -17.23 -4.52 -11.17
CA TYR A 181 -16.80 -3.34 -10.43
C TYR A 181 -17.70 -2.99 -9.23
N TYR A 182 -18.95 -3.43 -9.23
CA TYR A 182 -19.87 -3.28 -8.09
C TYR A 182 -19.61 -4.28 -6.94
N GLU A 183 -18.81 -5.31 -7.18
CA GLU A 183 -18.45 -6.36 -6.21
C GLU A 183 -16.93 -6.40 -5.99
N LYS A 184 -16.27 -5.24 -5.98
CA LYS A 184 -14.81 -5.14 -5.80
C LYS A 184 -14.26 -5.95 -4.62
N TYR A 185 -15.03 -6.08 -3.55
CA TYR A 185 -14.67 -6.86 -2.37
C TYR A 185 -14.49 -8.37 -2.65
N ALA A 186 -14.94 -8.86 -3.80
CA ALA A 186 -14.70 -10.25 -4.20
C ALA A 186 -13.34 -10.46 -4.87
N PHE A 187 -12.63 -9.40 -5.25
CA PHE A 187 -11.46 -9.43 -6.11
C PHE A 187 -10.25 -8.80 -5.44
N ASN A 188 -9.06 -9.25 -5.83
CA ASN A 188 -7.81 -8.86 -5.22
C ASN A 188 -6.89 -8.12 -6.21
N PRO A 189 -6.08 -7.13 -5.77
CA PRO A 189 -4.93 -6.65 -6.51
C PRO A 189 -3.80 -7.68 -6.47
N VAL A 190 -2.72 -7.46 -7.22
CA VAL A 190 -1.52 -8.31 -7.16
C VAL A 190 -0.82 -8.18 -5.81
N ILE A 191 -0.71 -6.95 -5.29
CA ILE A 191 -0.23 -6.70 -3.93
C ILE A 191 -1.29 -5.82 -3.26
N TRP A 192 -1.78 -6.24 -2.10
CA TRP A 192 -2.78 -5.45 -1.37
C TRP A 192 -2.09 -4.40 -0.49
N GLY A 193 -1.80 -3.21 -1.07
CA GLY A 193 -1.16 -2.12 -0.36
C GLY A 193 0.14 -2.56 0.34
N PRO A 194 0.34 -2.25 1.63
CA PRO A 194 1.54 -2.66 2.37
C PRO A 194 1.55 -4.12 2.84
N SER A 195 0.46 -4.89 2.63
CA SER A 195 0.32 -6.31 3.00
C SER A 195 0.78 -6.60 4.44
N TYR A 196 0.00 -6.11 5.42
CA TYR A 196 0.29 -6.26 6.85
C TYR A 196 -0.03 -7.66 7.40
N ALA A 197 0.54 -8.71 6.86
CA ALA A 197 0.28 -10.06 7.33
C ALA A 197 1.05 -10.40 8.62
N SER A 198 0.52 -11.33 9.42
CA SER A 198 1.17 -11.84 10.63
C SER A 198 2.31 -12.79 10.28
N GLY A 199 3.43 -12.71 11.00
CA GLY A 199 4.57 -13.57 10.70
C GLY A 199 5.81 -13.32 11.52
N ILE A 200 6.90 -13.83 11.00
CA ILE A 200 8.26 -13.67 11.51
C ILE A 200 9.16 -13.17 10.40
N SER A 201 10.07 -12.26 10.71
CA SER A 201 11.06 -11.72 9.78
C SER A 201 12.44 -11.67 10.41
N VAL A 202 13.43 -12.00 9.60
CA VAL A 202 14.85 -11.77 9.91
C VAL A 202 15.38 -10.76 8.91
N SER A 203 15.99 -9.68 9.39
CA SER A 203 16.52 -8.63 8.53
C SER A 203 17.81 -8.05 9.09
N GLY A 204 18.58 -7.40 8.25
CA GLY A 204 19.80 -6.74 8.70
C GLY A 204 20.50 -5.99 7.59
N ARG A 205 21.63 -5.37 7.98
CA ARG A 205 22.49 -4.63 7.07
C ARG A 205 23.94 -5.05 7.25
N LEU A 206 24.59 -5.39 6.15
CA LEU A 206 26.00 -5.77 6.07
C LEU A 206 26.71 -4.78 5.14
N ASP A 207 27.31 -3.75 5.70
CA ASP A 207 27.94 -2.64 4.96
C ASP A 207 26.95 -1.98 3.98
N ARG A 208 27.09 -2.27 2.69
CA ARG A 208 26.26 -1.71 1.60
C ARG A 208 25.09 -2.60 1.18
N VAL A 209 24.99 -3.78 1.75
CA VAL A 209 23.92 -4.74 1.46
C VAL A 209 22.95 -4.78 2.62
N ASP A 210 21.68 -4.63 2.35
CA ASP A 210 20.58 -4.94 3.26
C ASP A 210 19.85 -6.20 2.80
N TYR A 211 19.34 -6.95 3.77
CA TYR A 211 18.60 -8.18 3.51
C TYR A 211 17.40 -8.31 4.44
N ALA A 212 16.38 -8.98 3.97
CA ALA A 212 15.25 -9.41 4.78
C ALA A 212 14.67 -10.71 4.24
N VAL A 213 14.23 -11.57 5.13
CA VAL A 213 13.48 -12.81 4.82
C VAL A 213 12.32 -12.88 5.79
N GLU A 214 11.13 -13.21 5.29
CA GLU A 214 9.93 -13.31 6.12
C GLU A 214 9.12 -14.55 5.78
N MET A 215 8.42 -15.08 6.78
CA MET A 215 7.37 -16.07 6.65
C MET A 215 6.11 -15.49 7.24
N LYS A 216 5.03 -15.46 6.46
CA LYS A 216 3.76 -14.86 6.82
C LYS A 216 2.58 -15.81 6.62
N ASN A 217 1.47 -15.51 7.28
CA ASN A 217 0.24 -16.30 7.22
C ASN A 217 -0.62 -16.01 5.99
N ALA A 218 -0.26 -15.04 5.14
CA ALA A 218 -1.06 -14.64 4.00
C ALA A 218 -0.17 -14.16 2.84
N SER A 219 -0.62 -14.31 1.61
CA SER A 219 0.06 -13.86 0.40
C SER A 219 -0.01 -12.34 0.22
N LEU A 220 0.75 -11.80 -0.74
CA LEU A 220 0.80 -10.35 -1.00
C LEU A 220 -0.55 -9.81 -1.50
N SER A 221 -1.30 -10.61 -2.27
CA SER A 221 -2.62 -10.24 -2.79
C SER A 221 -3.73 -10.33 -1.75
N SER A 222 -3.47 -10.98 -0.61
CA SER A 222 -4.49 -11.23 0.41
C SER A 222 -5.03 -9.95 1.03
N ARG A 223 -6.33 -9.90 1.19
CA ARG A 223 -7.05 -8.77 1.78
C ARG A 223 -6.82 -8.64 3.29
N PRO A 224 -7.11 -7.47 3.88
CA PRO A 224 -6.86 -7.15 5.29
C PRO A 224 -7.46 -8.14 6.30
N GLU A 225 -8.60 -8.75 6.02
CA GLU A 225 -9.23 -9.77 6.87
C GLU A 225 -8.29 -10.97 7.10
N SER A 226 -7.56 -11.40 6.07
CA SER A 226 -6.67 -12.56 6.12
C SER A 226 -5.34 -12.30 6.84
N TRP A 227 -5.01 -11.06 7.17
CA TRP A 227 -3.72 -10.72 7.77
C TRP A 227 -3.61 -11.10 9.25
N ASN A 228 -4.74 -11.31 9.93
CA ASN A 228 -4.76 -11.67 11.34
C ASN A 228 -4.56 -13.18 11.50
N VAL A 229 -3.71 -13.56 12.46
CA VAL A 229 -3.45 -14.98 12.76
C VAL A 229 -4.68 -15.73 13.26
N THR A 230 -5.67 -15.02 13.79
CA THR A 230 -6.93 -15.60 14.25
C THR A 230 -7.87 -15.98 13.11
N GLU A 231 -7.74 -15.33 11.96
CA GLU A 231 -8.57 -15.56 10.78
C GLU A 231 -7.88 -16.53 9.79
N ASN A 232 -6.56 -16.38 9.67
CA ASN A 232 -5.74 -17.22 8.79
C ASN A 232 -4.48 -17.66 9.54
N GLY A 233 -4.38 -18.95 9.87
CA GLY A 233 -3.23 -19.54 10.56
C GLY A 233 -2.00 -19.67 9.66
N PHE A 234 -1.01 -20.42 10.14
CA PHE A 234 0.24 -20.71 9.39
C PHE A 234 0.22 -22.07 8.70
N GLU A 235 -0.95 -22.60 8.37
CA GLU A 235 -1.06 -23.88 7.68
C GLU A 235 -0.57 -23.78 6.22
N HIS A 236 -0.79 -22.61 5.60
CA HIS A 236 -0.42 -22.28 4.22
C HIS A 236 0.45 -21.03 4.20
N PRO A 237 1.73 -21.11 4.63
CA PRO A 237 2.57 -19.93 4.79
C PRO A 237 3.03 -19.37 3.45
N THR A 238 3.23 -18.05 3.42
CA THR A 238 3.89 -17.32 2.34
C THR A 238 5.30 -16.97 2.77
N PHE A 239 6.25 -17.14 1.87
CA PHE A 239 7.65 -16.79 2.06
C PHE A 239 8.01 -15.61 1.17
N SER A 240 8.66 -14.59 1.74
CA SER A 240 9.17 -13.45 0.97
C SER A 240 10.59 -13.14 1.37
N ALA A 241 11.35 -12.59 0.44
CA ALA A 241 12.71 -12.16 0.68
C ALA A 241 13.02 -10.88 -0.10
N ARG A 242 13.97 -10.09 0.42
CA ARG A 242 14.53 -8.91 -0.24
C ARG A 242 16.02 -8.83 0.00
N ALA A 243 16.76 -8.45 -1.04
CA ALA A 243 18.15 -8.03 -0.97
C ALA A 243 18.29 -6.63 -1.57
N GLY A 244 18.92 -5.72 -0.84
CA GLY A 244 19.19 -4.35 -1.28
C GLY A 244 20.69 -4.08 -1.40
N PHE A 245 21.09 -3.19 -2.30
CA PHE A 245 22.46 -2.76 -2.49
C PHE A 245 22.56 -1.23 -2.64
N ARG A 246 23.38 -0.62 -1.78
CA ARG A 246 23.62 0.83 -1.73
C ARG A 246 25.06 1.14 -2.11
N PRO A 247 25.36 1.36 -3.39
CA PRO A 247 26.73 1.67 -3.82
C PRO A 247 27.26 2.98 -3.22
N ASN A 248 26.37 3.94 -2.98
CA ASN A 248 26.63 5.23 -2.36
C ASN A 248 25.35 5.80 -1.72
N GLU A 249 25.43 7.01 -1.17
CA GLU A 249 24.28 7.67 -0.49
C GLU A 249 23.14 8.05 -1.45
N ALA A 250 23.42 8.22 -2.74
CA ALA A 250 22.41 8.63 -3.72
C ALA A 250 21.58 7.47 -4.27
N TRP A 251 22.15 6.27 -4.37
CA TRP A 251 21.53 5.13 -5.02
C TRP A 251 21.19 4.00 -4.07
N ASN A 252 20.03 3.41 -4.27
CA ASN A 252 19.63 2.15 -3.66
C ASN A 252 18.97 1.27 -4.73
N PHE A 253 19.37 0.01 -4.81
CA PHE A 253 18.80 -1.02 -5.68
C PHE A 253 18.26 -2.15 -4.82
N GLY A 254 17.19 -2.79 -5.25
CA GLY A 254 16.59 -3.92 -4.55
C GLY A 254 16.09 -5.00 -5.51
N LEU A 255 16.17 -6.22 -5.02
CA LEU A 255 15.53 -7.40 -5.62
C LEU A 255 14.71 -8.07 -4.51
N SER A 256 13.46 -8.35 -4.79
CA SER A 256 12.55 -9.00 -3.86
C SER A 256 11.74 -10.08 -4.53
N GLY A 257 11.28 -11.06 -3.76
CA GLY A 257 10.41 -12.12 -4.24
C GLY A 257 9.47 -12.59 -3.15
N SER A 258 8.33 -13.12 -3.54
CA SER A 258 7.33 -13.72 -2.67
C SER A 258 6.68 -14.91 -3.34
N GLU A 259 6.39 -15.95 -2.55
CA GLU A 259 5.70 -17.16 -2.98
C GLU A 259 4.82 -17.68 -1.85
N GLY A 260 3.55 -17.97 -2.17
CA GLY A 260 2.62 -18.59 -1.23
C GLY A 260 1.24 -18.83 -1.83
N PRO A 261 0.41 -19.64 -1.19
CA PRO A 261 -0.98 -19.84 -1.59
C PRO A 261 -1.78 -18.54 -1.41
N TYR A 262 -2.63 -18.22 -2.39
CA TYR A 262 -3.45 -17.00 -2.31
C TYR A 262 -4.91 -17.26 -1.95
N PHE A 263 -5.37 -18.50 -1.99
CA PHE A 263 -6.72 -18.88 -1.58
C PHE A 263 -6.89 -18.93 -0.07
N ARG A 264 -8.07 -18.58 0.38
CA ARG A 264 -8.56 -18.78 1.75
C ARG A 264 -9.27 -20.12 1.86
N ARG A 265 -9.49 -20.59 3.10
CA ARG A 265 -10.25 -21.84 3.37
C ARG A 265 -11.64 -21.86 2.74
N GLU A 266 -12.30 -20.72 2.63
CA GLU A 266 -13.61 -20.60 2.01
C GLU A 266 -13.61 -21.07 0.53
N ALA A 267 -12.45 -21.04 -0.14
CA ALA A 267 -12.32 -21.52 -1.52
C ALA A 267 -12.29 -23.04 -1.66
N GLU A 268 -11.93 -23.80 -0.62
CA GLU A 268 -11.75 -25.26 -0.69
C GLU A 268 -12.91 -26.01 -1.38
N PRO A 269 -14.20 -25.74 -1.06
CA PRO A 269 -15.31 -26.43 -1.72
C PRO A 269 -15.44 -26.16 -3.22
N THR A 270 -14.76 -25.10 -3.72
CA THR A 270 -14.82 -24.67 -5.13
C THR A 270 -13.64 -25.17 -5.94
N LEU A 271 -12.61 -25.73 -5.30
CA LEU A 271 -11.41 -26.26 -5.94
C LEU A 271 -11.72 -27.52 -6.77
N PRO A 272 -10.92 -27.85 -7.77
CA PRO A 272 -11.02 -29.13 -8.50
C PRO A 272 -10.85 -30.32 -7.55
N PRO A 273 -11.50 -31.47 -7.84
CA PRO A 273 -11.38 -32.67 -7.01
C PRO A 273 -9.92 -33.10 -6.80
N ARG A 274 -9.56 -33.44 -5.57
CA ARG A 274 -8.22 -33.88 -5.16
C ARG A 274 -7.15 -32.78 -5.23
N ARG A 275 -7.56 -31.54 -5.27
CA ARG A 275 -6.70 -30.36 -5.18
C ARG A 275 -7.00 -29.63 -3.89
N ASP A 276 -5.97 -28.99 -3.30
CA ASP A 276 -6.09 -28.14 -2.13
C ASP A 276 -5.54 -26.73 -2.39
N ILE A 277 -5.52 -25.91 -1.36
CA ILE A 277 -5.07 -24.51 -1.43
C ILE A 277 -3.59 -24.43 -1.87
N ASP A 278 -2.74 -25.32 -1.39
CA ASP A 278 -1.29 -25.31 -1.67
C ASP A 278 -0.95 -25.63 -3.14
N ASP A 279 -1.89 -26.20 -3.88
CA ASP A 279 -1.74 -26.44 -5.32
C ASP A 279 -1.86 -25.16 -6.16
N TYR A 280 -2.24 -24.01 -5.56
CA TYR A 280 -2.53 -22.76 -6.27
C TYR A 280 -1.80 -21.60 -5.63
N ARG A 281 -0.69 -21.23 -6.21
CA ARG A 281 0.25 -20.27 -5.63
C ARG A 281 0.27 -18.95 -6.38
N GLU A 282 0.64 -17.93 -5.65
CA GLU A 282 1.04 -16.62 -6.15
C GLU A 282 2.57 -16.52 -6.10
N PHE A 283 3.18 -16.08 -7.20
CA PHE A 283 4.60 -15.77 -7.30
C PHE A 283 4.74 -14.30 -7.67
N VAL A 284 5.55 -13.55 -6.95
CA VAL A 284 5.85 -12.16 -7.25
C VAL A 284 7.36 -11.97 -7.22
N LEU A 285 7.92 -11.43 -8.30
CA LEU A 285 9.31 -10.98 -8.39
C LEU A 285 9.32 -9.47 -8.57
N GLY A 286 9.99 -8.74 -7.68
CA GLY A 286 10.11 -7.30 -7.70
C GLY A 286 11.56 -6.84 -7.85
N GLN A 287 11.78 -5.85 -8.71
CA GLN A 287 13.04 -5.14 -8.85
C GLN A 287 12.79 -3.67 -8.58
N ASP A 288 13.61 -3.05 -7.77
CA ASP A 288 13.44 -1.63 -7.44
C ASP A 288 14.76 -0.87 -7.48
N ALA A 289 14.62 0.42 -7.77
CA ALA A 289 15.71 1.36 -7.65
C ALA A 289 15.21 2.69 -7.09
N SER A 290 16.04 3.35 -6.29
CA SER A 290 15.81 4.73 -5.90
C SER A 290 17.06 5.56 -6.03
N PHE A 291 16.85 6.84 -6.35
CA PHE A 291 17.90 7.83 -6.52
C PHE A 291 17.50 9.11 -5.81
N ALA A 292 18.42 9.68 -5.04
CA ALA A 292 18.23 10.96 -4.38
C ALA A 292 19.44 11.87 -4.62
N TRP A 293 19.19 13.04 -5.19
CA TRP A 293 20.25 14.03 -5.42
C TRP A 293 19.73 15.45 -5.26
N ARG A 294 20.26 16.17 -4.30
CA ARG A 294 19.82 17.54 -3.96
C ARG A 294 18.32 17.62 -3.72
N HIS A 295 17.56 18.18 -4.66
CA HIS A 295 16.11 18.42 -4.56
C HIS A 295 15.27 17.36 -5.28
N LEU A 296 15.91 16.43 -6.01
CA LEU A 296 15.25 15.39 -6.79
C LEU A 296 15.33 14.05 -6.06
N GLN A 297 14.21 13.37 -6.00
CA GLN A 297 14.10 11.98 -5.59
C GLN A 297 13.35 11.20 -6.69
N VAL A 298 13.84 10.02 -7.03
CA VAL A 298 13.26 9.15 -8.07
C VAL A 298 13.13 7.75 -7.49
N TRP A 299 12.03 7.08 -7.80
CA TRP A 299 11.79 5.68 -7.48
C TRP A 299 11.25 4.97 -8.70
N VAL A 300 11.67 3.74 -8.87
CA VAL A 300 11.25 2.85 -9.94
C VAL A 300 11.03 1.47 -9.35
N GLU A 301 9.94 0.82 -9.73
CA GLU A 301 9.71 -0.59 -9.43
C GLU A 301 9.19 -1.31 -10.68
N PHE A 302 9.65 -2.55 -10.85
CA PHE A 302 9.18 -3.50 -11.85
C PHE A 302 8.74 -4.76 -11.13
N TYR A 303 7.60 -5.31 -11.53
CA TYR A 303 7.03 -6.51 -10.96
C TYR A 303 6.62 -7.49 -12.04
N GLU A 304 7.02 -8.73 -11.87
CA GLU A 304 6.46 -9.88 -12.56
C GLU A 304 5.67 -10.70 -11.54
N ALA A 305 4.42 -10.99 -11.82
CA ALA A 305 3.57 -11.78 -10.95
C ALA A 305 2.85 -12.87 -11.74
N ARG A 306 2.70 -14.04 -11.11
CA ARG A 306 1.99 -15.20 -11.62
C ARG A 306 1.04 -15.73 -10.58
N PHE A 307 -0.18 -16.04 -11.00
CA PHE A 307 -1.16 -16.79 -10.23
C PHE A 307 -1.44 -18.12 -10.90
N GLU A 308 -1.32 -19.21 -10.17
CA GLU A 308 -1.79 -20.53 -10.62
C GLU A 308 -3.29 -20.60 -10.39
N VAL A 309 -4.09 -20.44 -11.44
CA VAL A 309 -5.54 -20.30 -11.34
C VAL A 309 -6.23 -21.62 -11.68
N PRO A 310 -7.09 -22.17 -10.78
CA PRO A 310 -7.82 -23.41 -11.03
C PRO A 310 -8.60 -23.39 -12.35
N ARG A 311 -8.50 -24.45 -13.15
CA ARG A 311 -9.18 -24.61 -14.45
C ARG A 311 -8.77 -23.64 -15.55
N VAL A 312 -7.85 -22.72 -15.25
CA VAL A 312 -7.38 -21.67 -16.17
C VAL A 312 -5.93 -21.89 -16.55
N GLY A 313 -5.08 -22.17 -15.57
CA GLY A 313 -3.62 -22.22 -15.70
C GLY A 313 -2.96 -20.97 -15.16
N ASP A 314 -1.76 -20.69 -15.65
CA ASP A 314 -0.95 -19.56 -15.18
C ASP A 314 -1.49 -18.23 -15.72
N ALA A 315 -1.80 -17.31 -14.82
CA ALA A 315 -2.21 -15.93 -15.12
C ALA A 315 -1.06 -14.98 -14.77
N ASP A 316 -0.31 -14.58 -15.81
CA ASP A 316 0.86 -13.73 -15.67
C ASP A 316 0.48 -12.25 -15.79
N THR A 317 1.14 -11.38 -15.02
CA THR A 317 1.07 -9.93 -15.18
C THR A 317 2.44 -9.30 -14.96
N PHE A 318 2.69 -8.21 -15.70
CA PHE A 318 3.86 -7.37 -15.53
C PHE A 318 3.41 -5.95 -15.22
N ALA A 319 3.93 -5.38 -14.15
CA ALA A 319 3.61 -4.00 -13.76
C ALA A 319 4.88 -3.21 -13.46
N TYR A 320 4.84 -1.92 -13.74
CA TYR A 320 5.93 -1.03 -13.36
C TYR A 320 5.43 0.38 -13.10
N TYR A 321 6.23 1.13 -12.34
CA TYR A 321 6.05 2.57 -12.26
C TYR A 321 7.39 3.30 -12.17
N PHE A 322 7.36 4.56 -12.62
CA PHE A 322 8.42 5.55 -12.46
C PHE A 322 7.84 6.73 -11.70
N GLU A 323 8.44 7.09 -10.59
CA GLU A 323 8.00 8.18 -9.73
C GLU A 323 9.15 9.15 -9.50
N ALA A 324 8.87 10.46 -9.67
CA ALA A 324 9.81 11.53 -9.39
C ALA A 324 9.16 12.57 -8.48
N LYS A 325 9.90 13.02 -7.46
CA LYS A 325 9.52 14.10 -6.57
C LYS A 325 10.59 15.17 -6.61
N TYR A 326 10.18 16.42 -6.80
CA TYR A 326 11.08 17.56 -6.81
C TYR A 326 10.69 18.59 -5.77
N LYS A 327 11.65 19.01 -4.97
CA LYS A 327 11.51 20.02 -3.93
C LYS A 327 11.83 21.41 -4.49
N PHE A 328 10.80 22.22 -4.76
CA PHE A 328 10.96 23.57 -5.31
C PHE A 328 11.41 24.57 -4.23
N THR A 329 10.78 24.47 -3.05
CA THR A 329 11.13 25.25 -1.85
C THR A 329 11.13 24.32 -0.64
N PRO A 330 11.54 24.78 0.57
CA PRO A 330 11.41 23.96 1.77
C PRO A 330 9.99 23.46 2.04
N GLN A 331 8.97 24.21 1.60
CA GLN A 331 7.56 23.88 1.81
C GLN A 331 6.89 23.23 0.59
N LEU A 332 7.28 23.59 -0.64
CA LEU A 332 6.59 23.17 -1.86
C LEU A 332 7.31 22.03 -2.57
N PHE A 333 6.58 20.94 -2.82
CA PHE A 333 7.02 19.79 -3.59
C PHE A 333 6.07 19.55 -4.77
N GLY A 334 6.61 19.07 -5.89
CA GLY A 334 5.83 18.49 -6.98
C GLY A 334 6.21 17.04 -7.19
N ALA A 335 5.30 16.23 -7.66
CA ALA A 335 5.54 14.83 -8.00
C ALA A 335 4.84 14.43 -9.29
N LEU A 336 5.47 13.53 -10.02
CA LEU A 336 4.97 12.90 -11.23
C LEU A 336 5.19 11.39 -11.11
N ARG A 337 4.17 10.59 -11.44
CA ARG A 337 4.28 9.14 -11.51
C ARG A 337 3.63 8.62 -12.79
N TRP A 338 4.33 7.77 -13.52
CA TRP A 338 3.82 6.95 -14.59
C TRP A 338 3.69 5.52 -14.09
N ASN A 339 2.52 4.89 -14.33
CA ASN A 339 2.25 3.50 -13.98
C ASN A 339 1.78 2.76 -15.22
N GLN A 340 2.16 1.48 -15.33
CA GLN A 340 1.58 0.58 -16.31
C GLN A 340 1.45 -0.83 -15.73
N GLN A 341 0.35 -1.51 -16.05
CA GLN A 341 0.13 -2.91 -15.73
C GLN A 341 -0.36 -3.62 -16.98
N LEU A 342 0.35 -4.69 -17.36
CA LEU A 342 0.15 -5.48 -18.56
C LEU A 342 -0.23 -6.91 -18.16
N PHE A 343 -1.23 -7.47 -18.81
CA PHE A 343 -1.75 -8.79 -18.50
C PHE A 343 -1.40 -9.80 -19.59
N GLY A 344 -0.99 -10.98 -19.18
CA GLY A 344 -0.69 -12.10 -20.07
C GLY A 344 -1.93 -12.69 -20.74
N ASN A 345 -1.70 -13.61 -21.66
CA ASN A 345 -2.76 -14.31 -22.34
C ASN A 345 -2.99 -15.69 -21.71
N ILE A 346 -4.26 -16.07 -21.59
CA ILE A 346 -4.71 -17.40 -21.17
C ILE A 346 -5.63 -18.01 -22.23
N SER A 347 -5.84 -19.32 -22.17
CA SER A 347 -6.84 -19.99 -23.00
C SER A 347 -8.25 -19.62 -22.51
N ASN A 348 -9.15 -19.24 -23.43
CA ASN A 348 -10.56 -19.00 -23.09
C ASN A 348 -11.38 -20.31 -23.00
N GLY A 349 -10.76 -21.49 -23.16
CA GLY A 349 -11.42 -22.78 -23.17
C GLY A 349 -12.05 -23.18 -24.53
N TYR A 350 -12.03 -22.29 -25.53
CA TYR A 350 -12.56 -22.49 -26.88
C TYR A 350 -11.45 -22.40 -27.95
N GLY A 351 -10.20 -22.66 -27.58
CA GLY A 351 -9.06 -22.64 -28.49
C GLY A 351 -8.53 -21.25 -28.87
N ARG A 352 -8.97 -20.19 -28.22
CA ARG A 352 -8.42 -18.84 -28.41
C ARG A 352 -7.60 -18.43 -27.20
N SER A 353 -6.50 -17.74 -27.46
CA SER A 353 -5.68 -17.10 -26.44
C SER A 353 -6.12 -15.63 -26.32
N VAL A 354 -6.48 -15.20 -25.11
CA VAL A 354 -6.97 -13.85 -24.81
C VAL A 354 -6.34 -13.34 -23.54
N ARG A 355 -6.24 -12.02 -23.39
CA ARG A 355 -5.79 -11.40 -22.13
C ARG A 355 -6.74 -11.72 -21.00
N TRP A 356 -6.19 -11.98 -19.80
CA TRP A 356 -7.00 -12.32 -18.64
C TRP A 356 -7.56 -11.10 -17.88
N SER A 357 -7.03 -9.91 -18.18
CA SER A 357 -7.57 -8.61 -17.73
C SER A 357 -7.16 -7.52 -18.72
N GLN A 358 -7.61 -6.29 -18.50
CA GLN A 358 -7.33 -5.12 -19.34
C GLN A 358 -5.97 -4.52 -18.98
N ASP A 359 -5.13 -4.25 -19.98
CA ASP A 359 -3.89 -3.50 -19.77
C ASP A 359 -4.22 -2.06 -19.39
N LEU A 360 -3.53 -1.54 -18.38
CA LEU A 360 -3.76 -0.22 -17.81
C LEU A 360 -2.51 0.64 -17.90
N ALA A 361 -2.70 1.91 -18.21
CA ALA A 361 -1.70 2.96 -18.04
C ALA A 361 -2.29 4.08 -17.19
N ARG A 362 -1.48 4.65 -16.27
CA ARG A 362 -1.93 5.77 -15.43
C ARG A 362 -0.80 6.77 -15.23
N ILE A 363 -1.14 8.05 -15.36
CA ILE A 363 -0.29 9.16 -14.98
C ILE A 363 -0.88 9.84 -13.74
N ASP A 364 -0.04 10.07 -12.74
CA ASP A 364 -0.40 10.79 -11.52
C ASP A 364 0.47 12.05 -11.41
N ILE A 365 -0.15 13.19 -11.12
CA ILE A 365 0.51 14.47 -10.89
C ILE A 365 0.08 14.96 -9.51
N ALA A 366 1.02 15.34 -8.66
CA ALA A 366 0.71 15.86 -7.33
C ALA A 366 1.54 17.08 -6.97
N ALA A 367 0.95 17.95 -6.17
CA ALA A 367 1.61 19.07 -5.51
C ALA A 367 1.33 19.01 -4.02
N THR A 368 2.37 19.19 -3.20
CA THR A 368 2.27 19.20 -1.73
C THR A 368 2.84 20.48 -1.19
N TYR A 369 2.07 21.16 -0.33
CA TYR A 369 2.54 22.31 0.42
C TYR A 369 2.54 21.99 1.91
N ARG A 370 3.70 22.09 2.54
CA ARG A 370 3.88 21.97 4.00
C ARG A 370 3.77 23.35 4.62
N PHE A 371 2.68 23.61 5.33
CA PHE A 371 2.47 24.84 6.04
C PHE A 371 3.45 24.95 7.21
N THR A 372 3.57 23.83 7.95
CA THR A 372 4.39 23.71 9.15
C THR A 372 5.06 22.34 9.23
N THR A 373 5.72 22.04 10.35
CA THR A 373 6.25 20.73 10.67
C THR A 373 5.15 19.69 10.93
N HIS A 374 3.94 20.13 11.22
CA HIS A 374 2.80 19.30 11.58
C HIS A 374 1.72 19.23 10.51
N THR A 375 1.65 20.19 9.59
CA THR A 375 0.51 20.32 8.67
C THR A 375 0.96 20.39 7.21
N GLN A 376 0.36 19.58 6.36
CA GLN A 376 0.55 19.62 4.89
C GLN A 376 -0.76 19.48 4.14
N LEU A 377 -0.85 20.11 2.98
CA LEU A 377 -1.92 19.95 2.00
C LEU A 377 -1.33 19.32 0.74
N LYS A 378 -1.98 18.27 0.23
CA LYS A 378 -1.64 17.60 -1.00
C LYS A 378 -2.81 17.67 -1.97
N LEU A 379 -2.53 17.99 -3.22
CA LEU A 379 -3.48 17.96 -4.32
C LEU A 379 -2.96 16.98 -5.36
N GLN A 380 -3.83 16.15 -5.90
CA GLN A 380 -3.48 15.14 -6.91
C GLN A 380 -4.51 15.13 -8.03
N TYR A 381 -4.01 14.92 -9.24
CA TYR A 381 -4.79 14.54 -10.41
C TYR A 381 -4.21 13.23 -10.95
N SER A 382 -5.08 12.29 -11.29
CA SER A 382 -4.73 11.03 -11.94
C SER A 382 -5.58 10.84 -13.18
N PHE A 383 -4.94 10.42 -14.28
CA PHE A 383 -5.58 9.97 -15.49
C PHE A 383 -5.19 8.52 -15.75
N GLN A 384 -6.18 7.64 -15.80
CA GLN A 384 -6.03 6.22 -16.07
C GLN A 384 -6.75 5.86 -17.36
N GLN A 385 -6.10 5.05 -18.19
CA GLN A 385 -6.63 4.57 -19.44
C GLN A 385 -6.48 3.06 -19.54
N GLU A 386 -7.54 2.38 -19.98
CA GLU A 386 -7.46 1.02 -20.48
C GLU A 386 -6.84 1.04 -21.88
N THR A 387 -5.69 0.39 -22.06
CA THR A 387 -4.93 0.40 -23.33
C THR A 387 -5.28 -0.76 -24.24
N THR A 388 -6.13 -1.70 -23.78
CA THR A 388 -6.66 -2.85 -24.54
C THR A 388 -8.15 -2.98 -24.28
N GLY A 389 -8.94 -3.16 -25.34
CA GLY A 389 -10.40 -3.24 -25.25
C GLY A 389 -11.10 -1.96 -25.72
N PRO A 390 -12.37 -1.73 -25.34
CA PRO A 390 -13.14 -0.56 -25.74
C PRO A 390 -12.60 0.77 -25.18
N GLY A 391 -11.67 0.72 -24.23
CA GLY A 391 -10.93 1.85 -23.68
C GLY A 391 -11.81 2.79 -22.87
N ASP A 392 -11.93 2.55 -21.58
CA ASP A 392 -12.53 3.51 -20.66
C ASP A 392 -11.43 4.39 -20.06
N ASP A 393 -11.58 5.70 -20.22
CA ASP A 393 -10.76 6.70 -19.55
C ASP A 393 -11.36 6.96 -18.16
N ASN A 394 -10.52 7.11 -17.14
CA ASN A 394 -10.95 7.42 -15.78
C ASN A 394 -10.11 8.56 -15.20
N HIS A 395 -10.79 9.58 -14.72
CA HIS A 395 -10.19 10.75 -14.09
C HIS A 395 -10.42 10.71 -12.57
N LEU A 396 -9.36 11.01 -11.81
CA LEU A 396 -9.45 11.18 -10.36
C LEU A 396 -8.80 12.50 -9.98
N ILE A 397 -9.52 13.31 -9.20
CA ILE A 397 -9.00 14.48 -8.51
C ILE A 397 -9.09 14.21 -7.01
N ALA A 398 -8.01 14.44 -6.29
CA ALA A 398 -7.99 14.22 -4.84
C ALA A 398 -7.28 15.38 -4.10
N ALA A 399 -7.76 15.64 -2.90
CA ALA A 399 -7.11 16.55 -1.95
C ALA A 399 -6.99 15.86 -0.59
N GLN A 400 -5.84 16.05 0.08
CA GLN A 400 -5.56 15.50 1.40
C GLN A 400 -4.91 16.56 2.28
N LEU A 401 -5.58 16.89 3.38
CA LEU A 401 -4.99 17.67 4.47
C LEU A 401 -4.52 16.70 5.54
N THR A 402 -3.23 16.68 5.82
CA THR A 402 -2.61 15.85 6.86
C THR A 402 -2.16 16.74 8.03
N VAL A 403 -2.57 16.35 9.23
CA VAL A 403 -2.06 16.88 10.50
C VAL A 403 -1.39 15.75 11.25
N ARG A 404 -0.14 15.95 11.71
CA ARG A 404 0.61 14.95 12.50
C ARG A 404 0.98 15.50 13.88
N PHE A 405 1.08 14.61 14.85
CA PHE A 405 1.49 14.94 16.23
C PHE A 405 2.33 13.80 16.82
#